data_a499b322baaa2fdb33ea92d83865154d
#
_entry.id   a499b322baaa2fdb33ea92d83865154d
#
_cell.length_a   1.000
_cell.length_b   1.000
_cell.length_c   1.000
_cell.angle_alpha   90.00
_cell.angle_beta   90.00
_cell.angle_gamma   90.00
#
_symmetry.space_group_name_H-M   'P 1'
#
loop_
_entity.id
_entity.type
_entity.pdbx_description
1 polymer ?
#
loop_
_entity_poly.entity_id
_entity_poly.type
_entity_poly.pdbx_seq_one_letter_code
_entity_poly.pdbx_strand_id
1 'polypeptide(L)'
;MKSQVALAIASLSAAAALATAPSGQPAPAFAVTDLAGKPVKLDDYKGRTVVLEWHNFGCPFVQKHYRSGNMQALQKKYGNDVVWLAVNSTNKGASDWMEAAPLTAELKKFDARPAAYLVDEPGKMGMAYGAKTTPHMYIIDPQGKVAYNGAIDDKRSTNVEDVKGAKNYVVAALDEMKAGKPVSTPTTSPYGCTVKYKS
;
A
#
# COMPACT_ATOMS: atom_id res chain seq x y z
N MET A 1 32.19 55.75 -10.81
CA MET A 1 31.31 55.13 -9.83
C MET A 1 30.81 53.81 -10.44
N LYS A 2 31.32 52.67 -9.94
CA LYS A 2 30.92 51.31 -10.40
C LYS A 2 29.96 50.73 -9.39
N SER A 3 28.69 50.60 -9.78
CA SER A 3 27.66 49.97 -8.95
C SER A 3 27.83 48.45 -9.03
N GLN A 4 28.10 47.78 -7.92
CA GLN A 4 28.07 46.34 -7.81
C GLN A 4 26.68 45.93 -7.36
N VAL A 5 25.97 45.18 -8.22
CA VAL A 5 24.72 44.54 -7.88
C VAL A 5 25.04 43.18 -7.28
N ALA A 6 24.83 43.02 -5.99
CA ALA A 6 24.95 41.74 -5.30
C ALA A 6 23.71 40.89 -5.55
N LEU A 7 23.87 39.78 -6.25
CA LEU A 7 22.82 38.79 -6.47
C LEU A 7 22.74 37.90 -5.24
N ALA A 8 21.71 38.06 -4.44
CA ALA A 8 21.43 37.18 -3.31
C ALA A 8 20.77 35.89 -3.83
N ILE A 9 21.51 34.80 -3.77
CA ILE A 9 21.01 33.46 -4.05
C ILE A 9 20.31 32.96 -2.79
N ALA A 10 18.98 33.01 -2.77
CA ALA A 10 18.19 32.38 -1.73
C ALA A 10 18.18 30.85 -1.95
N SER A 11 18.96 30.13 -1.13
CA SER A 11 18.92 28.67 -1.08
C SER A 11 17.63 28.24 -0.40
N LEU A 12 16.68 27.74 -1.17
CA LEU A 12 15.47 27.10 -0.68
C LEU A 12 15.85 25.70 -0.19
N SER A 13 16.14 25.56 1.10
CA SER A 13 16.26 24.25 1.75
C SER A 13 14.86 23.62 1.84
N ALA A 14 14.55 22.73 0.91
CA ALA A 14 13.38 21.86 1.03
C ALA A 14 13.61 20.90 2.20
N ALA A 15 13.03 21.21 3.35
CA ALA A 15 12.89 20.23 4.42
C ALA A 15 12.03 19.08 3.86
N ALA A 16 12.64 17.90 3.71
CA ALA A 16 11.91 16.67 3.42
C ALA A 16 11.06 16.34 4.66
N ALA A 17 9.84 16.88 4.69
CA ALA A 17 8.83 16.41 5.61
C ALA A 17 8.65 14.92 5.33
N LEU A 18 8.67 14.06 6.36
CA LEU A 18 8.33 12.65 6.26
C LEU A 18 6.94 12.57 5.62
N ALA A 19 6.94 12.30 4.32
CA ALA A 19 5.73 12.37 3.52
C ALA A 19 4.84 11.19 3.89
N THR A 20 3.77 11.46 4.61
CA THR A 20 2.61 10.59 4.57
C THR A 20 1.93 10.83 3.23
N ALA A 21 1.33 9.79 2.64
CA ALA A 21 0.54 9.92 1.41
C ALA A 21 -0.93 10.21 1.78
N PRO A 22 -1.30 11.47 2.08
CA PRO A 22 -2.66 11.77 2.49
C PRO A 22 -3.60 11.67 1.30
N SER A 23 -4.85 11.36 1.60
CA SER A 23 -5.91 11.32 0.59
C SER A 23 -6.04 12.69 -0.12
N GLY A 24 -6.32 12.65 -1.42
CA GLY A 24 -6.42 13.81 -2.30
C GLY A 24 -5.09 14.32 -2.86
N GLN A 25 -3.94 13.87 -2.34
CA GLN A 25 -2.62 14.28 -2.80
C GLN A 25 -2.04 13.31 -3.83
N PRO A 26 -1.09 13.73 -4.66
CA PRO A 26 -0.36 12.81 -5.52
C PRO A 26 0.27 11.68 -4.74
N ALA A 27 0.11 10.45 -5.23
CA ALA A 27 0.74 9.29 -4.65
C ALA A 27 2.27 9.37 -4.81
N PRO A 28 3.06 9.07 -3.77
CA PRO A 28 4.51 9.01 -3.87
C PRO A 28 4.94 8.04 -4.97
N ALA A 29 5.83 8.50 -5.85
CA ALA A 29 6.42 7.63 -6.86
C ALA A 29 7.25 6.53 -6.18
N PHE A 30 7.22 5.34 -6.76
CA PHE A 30 8.08 4.25 -6.33
C PHE A 30 8.71 3.52 -7.53
N ALA A 31 9.86 2.92 -7.28
CA ALA A 31 10.52 1.98 -8.18
C ALA A 31 11.16 0.89 -7.31
N VAL A 32 10.60 -0.30 -7.34
CA VAL A 32 11.00 -1.46 -6.55
C VAL A 32 11.04 -2.71 -7.44
N THR A 33 11.42 -3.86 -6.92
CA THR A 33 11.34 -5.13 -7.66
C THR A 33 10.20 -5.99 -7.15
N ASP A 34 9.66 -6.85 -8.00
CA ASP A 34 8.79 -7.94 -7.58
C ASP A 34 9.60 -9.16 -7.09
N LEU A 35 8.91 -10.23 -6.68
CA LEU A 35 9.55 -11.47 -6.22
C LEU A 35 10.40 -12.16 -7.29
N ALA A 36 10.17 -11.89 -8.57
CA ALA A 36 10.97 -12.41 -9.67
C ALA A 36 12.16 -11.49 -10.00
N GLY A 37 12.36 -10.40 -9.27
CA GLY A 37 13.40 -9.39 -9.52
C GLY A 37 13.06 -8.42 -10.66
N LYS A 38 11.84 -8.46 -11.20
CA LYS A 38 11.42 -7.55 -12.27
C LYS A 38 11.17 -6.15 -11.68
N PRO A 39 11.72 -5.08 -12.29
CA PRO A 39 11.42 -3.71 -11.89
C PRO A 39 9.93 -3.39 -12.06
N VAL A 40 9.36 -2.71 -11.07
CA VAL A 40 7.97 -2.24 -11.03
C VAL A 40 7.95 -0.79 -10.54
N LYS A 41 7.27 0.06 -11.29
CA LYS A 41 7.13 1.50 -10.98
C LYS A 41 5.66 1.87 -10.94
N LEU A 42 5.30 2.89 -10.16
CA LEU A 42 3.93 3.43 -10.17
C LEU A 42 3.52 3.90 -11.57
N ASP A 43 4.44 4.48 -12.30
CA ASP A 43 4.23 4.99 -13.67
C ASP A 43 3.80 3.91 -14.69
N ASP A 44 4.12 2.63 -14.43
CA ASP A 44 3.71 1.51 -15.27
C ASP A 44 2.18 1.30 -15.26
N TYR A 45 1.49 1.92 -14.30
CA TYR A 45 0.04 1.79 -14.08
C TYR A 45 -0.74 3.10 -14.30
N LYS A 46 -0.15 4.09 -14.99
CA LYS A 46 -0.85 5.34 -15.32
C LYS A 46 -2.18 5.09 -16.01
N GLY A 47 -3.21 5.82 -15.61
CA GLY A 47 -4.57 5.67 -16.13
C GLY A 47 -5.36 4.50 -15.55
N ARG A 48 -4.79 3.77 -14.59
CA ARG A 48 -5.46 2.64 -13.90
C ARG A 48 -5.63 2.94 -12.41
N THR A 49 -6.67 2.39 -11.82
CA THR A 49 -6.79 2.32 -10.36
C THR A 49 -5.81 1.30 -9.81
N VAL A 50 -5.03 1.67 -8.79
CA VAL A 50 -4.05 0.81 -8.13
C VAL A 50 -4.41 0.66 -6.66
N VAL A 51 -4.44 -0.58 -6.16
CA VAL A 51 -4.49 -0.87 -4.73
C VAL A 51 -3.11 -1.31 -4.27
N LEU A 52 -2.59 -0.65 -3.23
CA LEU A 52 -1.40 -1.09 -2.51
C LEU A 52 -1.85 -1.71 -1.18
N GLU A 53 -1.44 -2.94 -0.94
CA GLU A 53 -1.65 -3.67 0.31
C GLU A 53 -0.31 -3.86 0.99
N TRP A 54 -0.01 -3.08 2.06
CA TRP A 54 1.14 -3.42 2.90
C TRP A 54 0.87 -4.73 3.61
N HIS A 55 1.74 -5.68 3.37
CA HIS A 55 1.51 -7.09 3.61
C HIS A 55 2.69 -7.77 4.31
N ASN A 56 2.40 -8.71 5.21
CA ASN A 56 3.35 -9.68 5.75
C ASN A 56 2.57 -10.90 6.26
N PHE A 57 2.85 -12.09 5.74
CA PHE A 57 2.18 -13.34 6.17
C PHE A 57 2.50 -13.73 7.63
N GLY A 58 3.57 -13.20 8.24
CA GLY A 58 3.81 -13.34 9.67
C GLY A 58 2.82 -12.57 10.56
N CYS A 59 2.00 -11.68 9.98
CA CYS A 59 1.04 -10.88 10.71
C CYS A 59 -0.33 -11.59 10.84
N PRO A 60 -0.84 -11.85 12.07
CA PRO A 60 -2.15 -12.49 12.28
C PRO A 60 -3.32 -11.71 11.66
N PHE A 61 -3.23 -10.37 11.62
CA PHE A 61 -4.25 -9.53 11.00
C PHE A 61 -4.29 -9.69 9.47
N VAL A 62 -3.14 -9.89 8.81
CA VAL A 62 -3.08 -10.26 7.40
C VAL A 62 -3.64 -11.65 7.20
N GLN A 63 -3.20 -12.62 8.02
CA GLN A 63 -3.70 -14.00 7.96
C GLN A 63 -5.23 -14.11 8.10
N LYS A 64 -5.87 -13.26 8.95
CA LYS A 64 -7.32 -13.18 9.06
C LYS A 64 -7.96 -13.02 7.68
N HIS A 65 -7.51 -12.05 6.89
CA HIS A 65 -8.12 -11.74 5.58
C HIS A 65 -7.84 -12.79 4.52
N TYR A 66 -6.68 -13.47 4.59
CA TYR A 66 -6.36 -14.55 3.67
C TYR A 66 -7.05 -15.87 4.06
N ARG A 67 -7.10 -16.21 5.35
CA ARG A 67 -7.80 -17.42 5.84
C ARG A 67 -9.32 -17.35 5.66
N SER A 68 -9.91 -16.18 5.75
CA SER A 68 -11.34 -15.97 5.49
C SER A 68 -11.70 -15.96 4.00
N GLY A 69 -10.71 -15.96 3.10
CA GLY A 69 -10.93 -15.78 1.66
C GLY A 69 -11.27 -14.34 1.25
N ASN A 70 -11.29 -13.39 2.20
CA ASN A 70 -11.67 -12.00 1.93
C ASN A 70 -10.74 -11.35 0.90
N MET A 71 -9.42 -11.46 1.10
CA MET A 71 -8.45 -10.81 0.21
C MET A 71 -8.52 -11.37 -1.20
N GLN A 72 -8.59 -12.69 -1.35
CA GLN A 72 -8.71 -13.38 -2.64
C GLN A 72 -9.99 -12.99 -3.38
N ALA A 73 -11.11 -12.87 -2.63
CA ALA A 73 -12.38 -12.43 -3.19
C ALA A 73 -12.29 -10.99 -3.73
N LEU A 74 -11.60 -10.08 -3.03
CA LEU A 74 -11.36 -8.72 -3.48
C LEU A 74 -10.49 -8.69 -4.73
N GLN A 75 -9.35 -9.39 -4.71
CA GLN A 75 -8.43 -9.50 -5.84
C GLN A 75 -9.15 -10.06 -7.08
N LYS A 76 -10.03 -11.05 -6.91
CA LYS A 76 -10.84 -11.61 -8.00
C LYS A 76 -11.92 -10.64 -8.48
N LYS A 77 -12.66 -10.01 -7.56
CA LYS A 77 -13.78 -9.09 -7.89
C LYS A 77 -13.31 -7.91 -8.72
N TYR A 78 -12.16 -7.35 -8.39
CA TYR A 78 -11.65 -6.12 -9.00
C TYR A 78 -10.52 -6.31 -9.99
N GLY A 79 -9.95 -7.52 -10.13
CA GLY A 79 -8.72 -7.79 -10.86
C GLY A 79 -8.69 -7.36 -12.34
N ASN A 80 -9.84 -7.21 -12.99
CA ASN A 80 -9.91 -6.70 -14.37
C ASN A 80 -9.80 -5.15 -14.43
N ASP A 81 -10.33 -4.45 -13.43
CA ASP A 81 -10.45 -3.00 -13.41
C ASP A 81 -9.32 -2.35 -12.58
N VAL A 82 -8.78 -3.07 -11.62
CA VAL A 82 -7.86 -2.58 -10.59
C VAL A 82 -6.56 -3.39 -10.60
N VAL A 83 -5.42 -2.71 -10.51
CA VAL A 83 -4.13 -3.34 -10.27
C VAL A 83 -3.94 -3.51 -8.77
N TRP A 84 -3.88 -4.74 -8.29
CA TRP A 84 -3.63 -5.04 -6.87
C TRP A 84 -2.18 -5.41 -6.65
N LEU A 85 -1.45 -4.59 -5.87
CA LEU A 85 -0.04 -4.80 -5.55
C LEU A 85 0.10 -5.07 -4.04
N ALA A 86 0.63 -6.23 -3.67
CA ALA A 86 1.05 -6.50 -2.31
C ALA A 86 2.46 -5.95 -2.10
N VAL A 87 2.71 -5.27 -0.98
CA VAL A 87 3.98 -4.58 -0.70
C VAL A 87 4.55 -5.08 0.62
N ASN A 88 5.77 -5.55 0.63
CA ASN A 88 6.48 -5.94 1.84
C ASN A 88 7.68 -5.01 2.08
N SER A 89 7.59 -4.19 3.13
CA SER A 89 8.66 -3.30 3.60
C SER A 89 9.34 -3.83 4.89
N THR A 90 9.18 -5.12 5.19
CA THR A 90 9.84 -5.76 6.34
C THR A 90 11.33 -5.88 6.06
N ASN A 91 12.19 -5.45 6.99
CA ASN A 91 13.62 -5.62 6.85
C ASN A 91 14.06 -7.09 7.04
N LYS A 92 15.17 -7.49 6.42
CA LYS A 92 15.70 -8.86 6.45
C LYS A 92 16.07 -9.37 7.85
N GLY A 93 16.34 -8.47 8.78
CA GLY A 93 16.68 -8.83 10.17
C GLY A 93 15.46 -9.09 11.04
N ALA A 94 14.26 -8.86 10.55
CA ALA A 94 13.05 -9.10 11.32
C ALA A 94 12.71 -10.59 11.37
N SER A 95 12.17 -11.04 12.52
CA SER A 95 11.84 -12.45 12.77
C SER A 95 10.74 -13.02 11.87
N ASP A 96 9.95 -12.14 11.24
CA ASP A 96 8.87 -12.48 10.30
C ASP A 96 9.23 -12.13 8.85
N TRP A 97 10.51 -11.88 8.57
CA TRP A 97 11.00 -11.83 7.20
C TRP A 97 10.85 -13.20 6.53
N MET A 98 10.44 -13.18 5.28
CA MET A 98 10.38 -14.38 4.44
C MET A 98 11.17 -14.15 3.16
N GLU A 99 12.02 -15.10 2.80
CA GLU A 99 12.69 -15.14 1.50
C GLU A 99 11.68 -15.43 0.37
N ALA A 100 12.05 -15.15 -0.87
CA ALA A 100 11.14 -15.23 -2.02
C ALA A 100 10.48 -16.60 -2.21
N ALA A 101 11.22 -17.70 -2.00
CA ALA A 101 10.68 -19.04 -2.20
C ALA A 101 9.60 -19.43 -1.18
N PRO A 102 9.81 -19.34 0.16
CA PRO A 102 8.75 -19.57 1.14
C PRO A 102 7.59 -18.59 1.00
N LEU A 103 7.85 -17.32 0.65
CA LEU A 103 6.79 -16.34 0.43
C LEU A 103 5.91 -16.72 -0.77
N THR A 104 6.51 -17.17 -1.88
CA THR A 104 5.78 -17.68 -3.04
C THR A 104 4.92 -18.92 -2.67
N ALA A 105 5.43 -19.79 -1.80
CA ALA A 105 4.66 -20.93 -1.32
C ALA A 105 3.44 -20.50 -0.49
N GLU A 106 3.58 -19.49 0.38
CA GLU A 106 2.44 -18.95 1.15
C GLU A 106 1.40 -18.27 0.22
N LEU A 107 1.83 -17.48 -0.78
CA LEU A 107 0.92 -16.91 -1.77
C LEU A 107 0.11 -18.00 -2.48
N LYS A 108 0.76 -19.08 -2.92
CA LYS A 108 0.10 -20.21 -3.55
C LYS A 108 -0.85 -20.95 -2.60
N LYS A 109 -0.43 -21.20 -1.37
CA LYS A 109 -1.23 -21.86 -0.33
C LYS A 109 -2.53 -21.12 -0.06
N PHE A 110 -2.50 -19.78 -0.04
CA PHE A 110 -3.67 -18.94 0.16
C PHE A 110 -4.44 -18.61 -1.13
N ASP A 111 -4.03 -19.12 -2.29
CA ASP A 111 -4.58 -18.71 -3.60
C ASP A 111 -4.60 -17.17 -3.76
N ALA A 112 -3.59 -16.50 -3.22
CA ALA A 112 -3.43 -15.07 -3.33
C ALA A 112 -3.06 -14.68 -4.77
N ARG A 113 -3.71 -13.64 -5.31
CA ARG A 113 -3.59 -13.23 -6.72
C ARG A 113 -3.33 -11.75 -6.90
N PRO A 114 -2.35 -11.14 -6.19
CA PRO A 114 -1.93 -9.79 -6.54
C PRO A 114 -1.32 -9.78 -7.95
N ALA A 115 -1.45 -8.67 -8.65
CA ALA A 115 -0.82 -8.47 -9.96
C ALA A 115 0.72 -8.53 -9.86
N ALA A 116 1.26 -8.08 -8.72
CA ALA A 116 2.65 -8.28 -8.32
C ALA A 116 2.79 -8.24 -6.79
N TYR A 117 3.81 -8.93 -6.29
CA TYR A 117 4.26 -8.80 -4.90
C TYR A 117 5.58 -8.04 -4.89
N LEU A 118 5.55 -6.84 -4.32
CA LEU A 118 6.66 -5.88 -4.33
C LEU A 118 7.55 -6.07 -3.11
N VAL A 119 8.86 -6.08 -3.34
CA VAL A 119 9.88 -6.19 -2.29
C VAL A 119 10.50 -4.81 -2.06
N ASP A 120 10.12 -4.18 -0.96
CA ASP A 120 10.63 -2.90 -0.50
C ASP A 120 11.44 -3.11 0.81
N GLU A 121 12.44 -4.02 0.77
CA GLU A 121 13.27 -4.35 1.93
C GLU A 121 13.96 -3.12 2.56
N PRO A 122 14.45 -2.14 1.78
CA PRO A 122 14.96 -0.90 2.36
C PRO A 122 13.90 -0.05 3.06
N GLY A 123 12.60 -0.32 2.83
CA GLY A 123 11.49 0.39 3.43
C GLY A 123 11.24 1.80 2.87
N LYS A 124 11.92 2.19 1.79
CA LYS A 124 11.82 3.54 1.21
C LYS A 124 10.41 3.85 0.72
N MET A 125 9.78 2.90 0.02
CA MET A 125 8.40 3.03 -0.43
C MET A 125 7.44 3.12 0.75
N GLY A 126 7.58 2.21 1.72
CA GLY A 126 6.75 2.22 2.93
C GLY A 126 6.85 3.52 3.72
N MET A 127 8.05 4.05 3.91
CA MET A 127 8.28 5.34 4.57
C MET A 127 7.66 6.50 3.78
N ALA A 128 7.82 6.54 2.45
CA ALA A 128 7.25 7.59 1.60
C ALA A 128 5.71 7.61 1.67
N TYR A 129 5.06 6.46 1.72
CA TYR A 129 3.61 6.35 1.92
C TYR A 129 3.19 6.58 3.38
N GLY A 130 4.10 6.49 4.34
CA GLY A 130 3.78 6.50 5.77
C GLY A 130 3.03 5.25 6.20
N ALA A 131 3.33 4.10 5.60
CA ALA A 131 2.73 2.83 5.97
C ALA A 131 3.12 2.44 7.40
N LYS A 132 2.13 2.13 8.24
CA LYS A 132 2.33 1.92 9.69
C LYS A 132 2.14 0.47 10.10
N THR A 133 1.23 -0.23 9.45
CA THR A 133 0.81 -1.57 9.85
C THR A 133 0.71 -2.52 8.66
N THR A 134 0.58 -3.80 8.95
CA THR A 134 0.14 -4.82 8.00
C THR A 134 -1.15 -5.48 8.53
N PRO A 135 -2.30 -5.42 7.79
CA PRO A 135 -2.45 -4.69 6.53
C PRO A 135 -2.52 -3.16 6.71
N HIS A 136 -2.11 -2.41 5.68
CA HIS A 136 -2.40 -0.99 5.49
C HIS A 136 -2.72 -0.80 4.01
N MET A 137 -3.87 -0.25 3.71
CA MET A 137 -4.41 -0.17 2.36
C MET A 137 -4.29 1.24 1.80
N TYR A 138 -3.92 1.35 0.52
CA TYR A 138 -3.98 2.58 -0.25
C TYR A 138 -4.70 2.30 -1.57
N ILE A 139 -5.53 3.22 -2.01
CA ILE A 139 -6.11 3.21 -3.36
C ILE A 139 -5.64 4.46 -4.07
N ILE A 140 -5.04 4.29 -5.23
CA ILE A 140 -4.57 5.36 -6.11
C ILE A 140 -5.51 5.41 -7.31
N ASP A 141 -6.04 6.57 -7.62
CA ASP A 141 -6.93 6.80 -8.75
C ASP A 141 -6.17 6.82 -10.09
N PRO A 142 -6.88 6.76 -11.23
CA PRO A 142 -6.25 6.83 -12.56
C PRO A 142 -5.46 8.12 -12.83
N GLN A 143 -5.68 9.19 -12.04
CA GLN A 143 -4.94 10.46 -12.10
C GLN A 143 -3.68 10.44 -11.24
N GLY A 144 -3.38 9.32 -10.56
CA GLY A 144 -2.22 9.16 -9.70
C GLY A 144 -2.35 9.80 -8.32
N LYS A 145 -3.58 10.10 -7.85
CA LYS A 145 -3.83 10.63 -6.51
C LYS A 145 -4.27 9.52 -5.56
N VAL A 146 -3.92 9.66 -4.29
CA VAL A 146 -4.42 8.78 -3.23
C VAL A 146 -5.91 9.06 -3.01
N ALA A 147 -6.77 8.14 -3.42
CA ALA A 147 -8.21 8.22 -3.21
C ALA A 147 -8.62 7.72 -1.81
N TYR A 148 -7.88 6.73 -1.29
CA TYR A 148 -8.08 6.14 0.04
C TYR A 148 -6.77 5.76 0.69
N ASN A 149 -6.65 5.96 2.02
CA ASN A 149 -5.62 5.32 2.84
C ASN A 149 -6.19 4.88 4.19
N GLY A 150 -5.81 3.68 4.68
CA GLY A 150 -6.23 3.24 6.00
C GLY A 150 -6.43 1.74 6.15
N ALA A 151 -7.40 1.38 6.99
CA ALA A 151 -7.75 -0.01 7.30
C ALA A 151 -8.44 -0.70 6.11
N ILE A 152 -8.40 -2.03 6.07
CA ILE A 152 -9.20 -2.79 5.12
C ILE A 152 -10.69 -2.80 5.53
N ASP A 153 -10.97 -2.90 6.83
CA ASP A 153 -12.33 -2.93 7.39
C ASP A 153 -12.39 -2.30 8.80
N ASP A 154 -13.57 -2.29 9.41
CA ASP A 154 -13.85 -1.75 10.75
C ASP A 154 -13.61 -2.74 11.91
N LYS A 155 -13.18 -4.00 11.63
CA LYS A 155 -13.01 -5.05 12.63
C LYS A 155 -11.53 -5.27 13.00
N ARG A 156 -11.06 -4.55 14.00
CA ARG A 156 -9.67 -4.57 14.49
C ARG A 156 -9.37 -5.82 15.33
N SER A 157 -9.61 -7.00 14.77
CA SER A 157 -9.37 -8.30 15.39
C SER A 157 -8.63 -9.25 14.48
N THR A 158 -8.16 -10.36 15.02
CA THR A 158 -7.54 -11.47 14.27
C THR A 158 -8.54 -12.62 14.01
N ASN A 159 -9.77 -12.50 14.49
CA ASN A 159 -10.81 -13.51 14.31
C ASN A 159 -11.34 -13.48 12.86
N VAL A 160 -11.25 -14.61 12.17
CA VAL A 160 -11.71 -14.75 10.76
C VAL A 160 -13.23 -14.57 10.61
N GLU A 161 -14.02 -14.91 11.63
CA GLU A 161 -15.48 -14.78 11.57
C GLU A 161 -15.95 -13.32 11.53
N ASP A 162 -15.17 -12.40 12.08
CA ASP A 162 -15.50 -10.98 12.10
C ASP A 162 -15.54 -10.36 10.69
N VAL A 163 -14.91 -11.00 9.70
CA VAL A 163 -14.95 -10.52 8.30
C VAL A 163 -16.37 -10.53 7.74
N LYS A 164 -17.20 -11.48 8.12
CA LYS A 164 -18.58 -11.64 7.59
C LYS A 164 -19.49 -10.43 7.89
N GLY A 165 -19.26 -9.76 9.02
CA GLY A 165 -20.05 -8.60 9.45
C GLY A 165 -19.28 -7.26 9.36
N ALA A 166 -18.11 -7.26 8.74
CA ALA A 166 -17.27 -6.07 8.66
C ALA A 166 -17.74 -5.11 7.57
N LYS A 167 -17.72 -3.81 7.89
CA LYS A 167 -17.76 -2.76 6.87
C LYS A 167 -16.37 -2.70 6.20
N ASN A 168 -16.28 -3.18 4.97
CA ASN A 168 -15.03 -3.15 4.21
C ASN A 168 -14.86 -1.78 3.53
N TYR A 169 -13.89 -0.99 3.99
CA TYR A 169 -13.62 0.35 3.48
C TYR A 169 -13.03 0.35 2.06
N VAL A 170 -12.25 -0.68 1.73
CA VAL A 170 -11.66 -0.82 0.37
C VAL A 170 -12.76 -1.09 -0.65
N VAL A 171 -13.72 -1.97 -0.31
CA VAL A 171 -14.90 -2.22 -1.16
C VAL A 171 -15.70 -0.94 -1.36
N ALA A 172 -16.02 -0.23 -0.27
CA ALA A 172 -16.80 1.00 -0.35
C ALA A 172 -16.12 2.04 -1.26
N ALA A 173 -14.82 2.26 -1.07
CA ALA A 173 -14.06 3.21 -1.88
C ALA A 173 -14.00 2.81 -3.36
N LEU A 174 -13.71 1.55 -3.67
CA LEU A 174 -13.63 1.08 -5.05
C LEU A 174 -15.00 1.11 -5.75
N ASP A 175 -16.09 0.75 -5.06
CA ASP A 175 -17.43 0.77 -5.63
C ASP A 175 -17.91 2.23 -5.85
N GLU A 176 -17.59 3.18 -4.95
CA GLU A 176 -17.85 4.61 -5.14
C GLU A 176 -17.08 5.17 -6.34
N MET A 177 -15.77 4.87 -6.44
CA MET A 177 -14.93 5.30 -7.58
C MET A 177 -15.45 4.73 -8.91
N LYS A 178 -15.85 3.46 -8.94
CA LYS A 178 -16.45 2.82 -10.13
C LYS A 178 -17.76 3.49 -10.55
N ALA A 179 -18.52 4.00 -9.59
CA ALA A 179 -19.75 4.77 -9.84
C ALA A 179 -19.49 6.25 -10.20
N GLY A 180 -18.23 6.67 -10.36
CA GLY A 180 -17.84 8.06 -10.62
C GLY A 180 -18.08 9.01 -9.44
N LYS A 181 -18.22 8.47 -8.23
CA LYS A 181 -18.46 9.24 -7.01
C LYS A 181 -17.15 9.50 -6.25
N PRO A 182 -17.05 10.59 -5.50
CA PRO A 182 -15.95 10.79 -4.58
C PRO A 182 -16.01 9.73 -3.46
N VAL A 183 -14.84 9.32 -2.96
CA VAL A 183 -14.74 8.39 -1.82
C VAL A 183 -15.26 9.08 -0.57
N SER A 184 -16.34 8.56 0.00
CA SER A 184 -17.03 9.16 1.15
C SER A 184 -16.23 9.08 2.46
N THR A 185 -15.39 8.04 2.59
CA THR A 185 -14.51 7.84 3.74
C THR A 185 -13.06 7.69 3.25
N PRO A 186 -12.38 8.80 2.89
CA PRO A 186 -11.09 8.73 2.17
C PRO A 186 -9.91 8.37 3.08
N THR A 187 -10.09 8.42 4.40
CA THR A 187 -9.04 8.05 5.36
C THR A 187 -9.64 7.35 6.57
N THR A 188 -9.00 6.25 7.00
CA THR A 188 -9.32 5.57 8.26
C THR A 188 -8.05 5.24 9.02
N SER A 189 -8.16 4.90 10.31
CA SER A 189 -7.00 4.47 11.09
C SER A 189 -6.65 3.01 10.76
N PRO A 190 -5.49 2.71 10.16
CA PRO A 190 -5.09 1.34 9.89
C PRO A 190 -4.85 0.58 11.20
N TYR A 191 -4.94 -0.75 11.13
CA TYR A 191 -4.68 -1.64 12.26
C TYR A 191 -3.89 -2.86 11.81
N GLY A 192 -3.16 -3.48 12.71
CA GLY A 192 -2.34 -4.65 12.42
C GLY A 192 -1.00 -4.63 13.13
N CYS A 193 -0.10 -5.50 12.70
CA CYS A 193 1.27 -5.52 13.17
C CYS A 193 2.03 -4.32 12.61
N THR A 194 2.90 -3.70 13.41
CA THR A 194 3.74 -2.59 12.93
C THR A 194 4.66 -3.05 11.80
N VAL A 195 4.79 -2.25 10.76
CA VAL A 195 5.78 -2.48 9.68
C VAL A 195 7.19 -2.40 10.30
N LYS A 196 7.98 -3.45 10.09
CA LYS A 196 9.33 -3.56 10.66
C LYS A 196 10.36 -2.98 9.70
N TYR A 197 10.44 -1.66 9.68
CA TYR A 197 11.47 -0.95 8.92
C TYR A 197 12.87 -1.23 9.48
N LYS A 198 13.87 -1.04 8.63
CA LYS A 198 15.26 -1.04 9.10
C LYS A 198 15.49 0.23 9.93
N SER A 199 15.94 0.04 11.18
CA SER A 199 16.41 1.11 12.07
C SER A 199 17.74 1.68 11.60
#